data_ab091360c6fea3a974805d711d584066
#
_entry.id   ab091360c6fea3a974805d711d584066
#
_cell.length_a   1.000
_cell.length_b   1.000
_cell.length_c   1.000
_cell.angle_alpha   90.00
_cell.angle_beta   90.00
_cell.angle_gamma   90.00
#
_symmetry.space_group_name_H-M   'P 1'
#
loop_
_entity.id
_entity.type
_entity.pdbx_description
1 polymer ?
#
loop_
_entity_poly.entity_id
_entity_poly.type
_entity_poly.pdbx_seq_one_letter_code
_entity_poly.pdbx_strand_id
1 'polypeptide(L)'
;MSMQGWMKLLGAACILWGAAGCGIWFAGHYRKRIAELEQLKQMVFLLKGQILYASAPLPEALETVGKRSGGALGSLFLETAASLAEKPGEPFNSIWKEAVLRMNDTALSKTDRQTLAALGEHLGFLDRETQERTLLLYLEQLEL
;
A
#
# COMPACT_ATOMS: atom_id res chain seq x y z
N MET A 1 55.92 -18.41 -9.84
CA MET A 1 54.78 -17.63 -9.32
C MET A 1 54.91 -17.52 -7.82
N SER A 2 54.92 -16.35 -7.30
CA SER A 2 55.07 -16.12 -5.86
C SER A 2 53.74 -16.38 -5.17
N MET A 3 53.78 -16.88 -3.92
CA MET A 3 52.59 -17.01 -3.06
C MET A 3 51.78 -15.72 -2.92
N GLN A 4 52.41 -14.59 -3.06
CA GLN A 4 51.78 -13.29 -3.01
C GLN A 4 50.78 -13.04 -4.17
N GLY A 5 51.05 -13.56 -5.35
CA GLY A 5 50.15 -13.47 -6.50
C GLY A 5 48.85 -14.26 -6.28
N TRP A 6 48.99 -15.46 -5.70
CA TRP A 6 47.84 -16.30 -5.36
C TRP A 6 46.95 -15.67 -4.29
N MET A 7 47.54 -15.10 -3.24
CA MET A 7 46.81 -14.44 -2.18
C MET A 7 46.04 -13.22 -2.68
N LYS A 8 46.64 -12.46 -3.58
CA LYS A 8 45.96 -11.31 -4.22
C LYS A 8 44.77 -11.74 -5.07
N LEU A 9 44.91 -12.82 -5.82
CA LEU A 9 43.81 -13.37 -6.64
C LEU A 9 42.67 -13.90 -5.77
N LEU A 10 42.98 -14.60 -4.69
CA LEU A 10 41.98 -15.07 -3.74
C LEU A 10 41.22 -13.92 -3.05
N GLY A 11 41.98 -12.90 -2.63
CA GLY A 11 41.38 -11.69 -2.02
C GLY A 11 40.44 -10.95 -2.97
N ALA A 12 40.87 -10.78 -4.23
CA ALA A 12 40.03 -10.15 -5.25
C ALA A 12 38.77 -10.97 -5.55
N ALA A 13 38.91 -12.29 -5.63
CA ALA A 13 37.77 -13.19 -5.84
C ALA A 13 36.75 -13.08 -4.66
N CYS A 14 37.22 -13.08 -3.41
CA CYS A 14 36.37 -12.92 -2.24
C CYS A 14 35.62 -11.57 -2.22
N ILE A 15 36.31 -10.51 -2.59
CA ILE A 15 35.68 -9.17 -2.66
C ILE A 15 34.59 -9.14 -3.74
N LEU A 16 34.85 -9.69 -4.92
CA LEU A 16 33.89 -9.77 -6.01
C LEU A 16 32.67 -10.61 -5.64
N TRP A 17 32.86 -11.74 -4.98
CA TRP A 17 31.75 -12.59 -4.52
C TRP A 17 30.91 -11.90 -3.44
N GLY A 18 31.55 -11.28 -2.48
CA GLY A 18 30.86 -10.51 -1.43
C GLY A 18 30.05 -9.36 -1.99
N ALA A 19 30.63 -8.57 -2.90
CA ALA A 19 29.97 -7.46 -3.55
C ALA A 19 28.77 -7.92 -4.40
N ALA A 20 28.93 -9.01 -5.16
CA ALA A 20 27.85 -9.58 -5.96
C ALA A 20 26.70 -10.09 -5.09
N GLY A 21 27.00 -10.78 -3.98
CA GLY A 21 26.01 -11.27 -3.02
C GLY A 21 25.20 -10.15 -2.39
N CYS A 22 25.87 -9.10 -1.92
CA CYS A 22 25.21 -7.91 -1.38
C CYS A 22 24.38 -7.20 -2.43
N GLY A 23 24.89 -7.07 -3.65
CA GLY A 23 24.17 -6.43 -4.76
C GLY A 23 22.89 -7.17 -5.12
N ILE A 24 22.91 -8.49 -5.15
CA ILE A 24 21.73 -9.33 -5.43
C ILE A 24 20.69 -9.17 -4.30
N TRP A 25 21.13 -9.17 -3.06
CA TRP A 25 20.23 -9.00 -1.91
C TRP A 25 19.55 -7.62 -1.92
N PHE A 26 20.32 -6.56 -2.12
CA PHE A 26 19.79 -5.19 -2.22
C PHE A 26 18.85 -5.04 -3.42
N ALA A 27 19.23 -5.58 -4.57
CA ALA A 27 18.39 -5.53 -5.78
C ALA A 27 17.05 -6.25 -5.57
N GLY A 28 17.06 -7.41 -4.90
CA GLY A 28 15.85 -8.15 -4.57
C GLY A 28 14.92 -7.37 -3.66
N HIS A 29 15.44 -6.78 -2.59
CA HIS A 29 14.67 -5.96 -1.65
C HIS A 29 14.13 -4.69 -2.33
N TYR A 30 14.94 -4.02 -3.14
CA TYR A 30 14.55 -2.82 -3.89
C TYR A 30 13.45 -3.13 -4.91
N ARG A 31 13.55 -4.26 -5.62
CA ARG A 31 12.53 -4.71 -6.57
C ARG A 31 11.20 -4.99 -5.89
N LYS A 32 11.23 -5.63 -4.72
CA LYS A 32 10.02 -5.90 -3.94
C LYS A 32 9.35 -4.60 -3.51
N ARG A 33 10.14 -3.62 -3.07
CA ARG A 33 9.62 -2.29 -2.69
C ARG A 33 8.96 -1.59 -3.88
N ILE A 34 9.62 -1.57 -5.04
CA ILE A 34 9.07 -0.96 -6.25
C ILE A 34 7.78 -1.67 -6.68
N ALA A 35 7.76 -3.01 -6.65
CA ALA A 35 6.57 -3.78 -6.98
C ALA A 35 5.40 -3.46 -6.06
N GLU A 36 5.64 -3.34 -4.76
CA GLU A 36 4.62 -2.95 -3.79
C GLU A 36 4.12 -1.52 -4.01
N LEU A 37 5.00 -0.56 -4.32
CA LEU A 37 4.62 0.82 -4.62
C LEU A 37 3.78 0.92 -5.89
N GLU A 38 4.12 0.16 -6.92
CA GLU A 38 3.33 0.09 -8.15
C GLU A 38 1.97 -0.57 -7.91
N GLN A 39 1.95 -1.65 -7.13
CA GLN A 39 0.73 -2.30 -6.70
C GLN A 39 -0.19 -1.34 -5.95
N LEU A 40 0.36 -0.60 -5.00
CA LEU A 40 -0.37 0.42 -4.23
C LEU A 40 -0.97 1.48 -5.15
N LYS A 41 -0.21 1.95 -6.13
CA LYS A 41 -0.66 2.94 -7.11
C LYS A 41 -1.88 2.43 -7.89
N GLN A 42 -1.83 1.18 -8.35
CA GLN A 42 -2.95 0.54 -9.04
C GLN A 42 -4.16 0.36 -8.11
N MET A 43 -3.93 -0.06 -6.87
CA MET A 43 -4.98 -0.24 -5.88
C MET A 43 -5.70 1.07 -5.58
N VAL A 44 -4.97 2.16 -5.41
CA VAL A 44 -5.53 3.49 -5.17
C VAL A 44 -6.34 3.96 -6.39
N PHE A 45 -5.84 3.72 -7.58
CA PHE A 45 -6.55 4.04 -8.82
C PHE A 45 -7.88 3.27 -8.92
N LEU A 46 -7.86 1.97 -8.64
CA LEU A 46 -9.06 1.13 -8.64
C LEU A 46 -10.04 1.56 -7.54
N LEU A 47 -9.51 1.90 -6.37
CA LEU A 47 -10.32 2.36 -5.24
C LEU A 47 -11.06 3.67 -5.59
N LYS A 48 -10.37 4.63 -6.17
CA LYS A 48 -10.97 5.87 -6.66
C LYS A 48 -12.06 5.60 -7.70
N GLY A 49 -11.81 4.67 -8.62
CA GLY A 49 -12.79 4.27 -9.61
C GLY A 49 -14.06 3.69 -8.98
N GLN A 50 -13.92 2.83 -7.97
CA GLN A 50 -15.05 2.26 -7.25
C GLN A 50 -15.88 3.35 -6.53
N ILE A 51 -15.22 4.29 -5.89
CA ILE A 51 -15.89 5.35 -5.14
C ILE A 51 -16.54 6.37 -6.08
N LEU A 52 -15.82 6.85 -7.09
CA LEU A 52 -16.29 7.92 -7.96
C LEU A 52 -17.27 7.47 -9.04
N TYR A 53 -17.02 6.31 -9.65
CA TYR A 53 -17.80 5.86 -10.81
C TYR A 53 -18.86 4.81 -10.45
N ALA A 54 -18.55 3.88 -9.55
CA ALA A 54 -19.49 2.86 -9.12
C ALA A 54 -20.29 3.28 -7.88
N SER A 55 -20.00 4.42 -7.29
CA SER A 55 -20.63 4.95 -6.07
C SER A 55 -20.62 3.94 -4.91
N ALA A 56 -19.59 3.11 -4.85
CA ALA A 56 -19.44 2.10 -3.80
C ALA A 56 -19.07 2.77 -2.47
N PRO A 57 -19.66 2.34 -1.34
CA PRO A 57 -19.20 2.77 -0.03
C PRO A 57 -17.74 2.39 0.20
N LEU A 58 -17.01 3.20 0.97
CA LEU A 58 -15.58 2.98 1.20
C LEU A 58 -15.23 1.58 1.72
N PRO A 59 -15.95 1.00 2.70
CA PRO A 59 -15.65 -0.36 3.16
C PRO A 59 -15.78 -1.41 2.06
N GLU A 60 -16.82 -1.32 1.25
CA GLU A 60 -17.04 -2.24 0.12
C GLU A 60 -15.98 -2.07 -0.95
N ALA A 61 -15.61 -0.84 -1.27
CA ALA A 61 -14.55 -0.54 -2.24
C ALA A 61 -13.20 -1.10 -1.78
N LEU A 62 -12.85 -0.92 -0.50
CA LEU A 62 -11.64 -1.47 0.10
C LEU A 62 -11.60 -2.99 0.03
N GLU A 63 -12.71 -3.64 0.34
CA GLU A 63 -12.82 -5.09 0.28
C GLU A 63 -12.64 -5.60 -1.15
N THR A 64 -13.30 -4.99 -2.11
CA THR A 64 -13.21 -5.37 -3.53
C THR A 64 -11.79 -5.26 -4.04
N VAL A 65 -11.13 -4.14 -3.81
CA VAL A 65 -9.76 -3.91 -4.25
C VAL A 65 -8.78 -4.81 -3.51
N GLY A 66 -8.96 -4.97 -2.20
CA GLY A 66 -8.11 -5.82 -1.37
C GLY A 66 -8.12 -7.27 -1.80
N LYS A 67 -9.28 -7.82 -2.13
CA LYS A 67 -9.42 -9.20 -2.65
C LYS A 67 -8.73 -9.41 -4.00
N ARG A 68 -8.78 -8.40 -4.85
CA ARG A 68 -8.13 -8.46 -6.17
C ARG A 68 -6.62 -8.41 -6.11
N SER A 69 -6.09 -7.64 -5.19
CA SER A 69 -4.67 -7.29 -5.20
C SER A 69 -3.77 -8.28 -4.45
N GLY A 70 -4.25 -8.84 -3.35
CA GLY A 70 -3.47 -9.79 -2.55
C GLY A 70 -2.23 -9.18 -1.88
N GLY A 71 -1.42 -10.04 -1.24
CA GLY A 71 -0.20 -9.63 -0.56
C GLY A 71 -0.44 -8.77 0.68
N ALA A 72 0.61 -8.12 1.18
CA ALA A 72 0.55 -7.28 2.37
C ALA A 72 -0.39 -6.07 2.20
N LEU A 73 -0.39 -5.45 1.03
CA LEU A 73 -1.28 -4.32 0.73
C LEU A 73 -2.73 -4.74 0.60
N GLY A 74 -3.00 -5.90 -0.03
CA GLY A 74 -4.34 -6.46 -0.09
C GLY A 74 -4.88 -6.77 1.30
N SER A 75 -4.07 -7.35 2.17
CA SER A 75 -4.40 -7.61 3.57
C SER A 75 -4.68 -6.32 4.33
N LEU A 76 -3.93 -5.25 4.09
CA LEU A 76 -4.16 -3.94 4.68
C LEU A 76 -5.56 -3.42 4.35
N PHE A 77 -5.96 -3.49 3.09
CA PHE A 77 -7.27 -3.02 2.64
C PHE A 77 -8.41 -3.87 3.24
N LEU A 78 -8.24 -5.19 3.28
CA LEU A 78 -9.23 -6.11 3.87
C LEU A 78 -9.37 -5.90 5.37
N GLU A 79 -8.26 -5.73 6.08
CA GLU A 79 -8.25 -5.47 7.53
C GLU A 79 -8.92 -4.14 7.85
N THR A 80 -8.64 -3.10 7.07
CA THR A 80 -9.29 -1.79 7.22
C THR A 80 -10.79 -1.89 7.00
N ALA A 81 -11.23 -2.60 5.96
CA ALA A 81 -12.65 -2.81 5.68
C ALA A 81 -13.36 -3.53 6.82
N ALA A 82 -12.75 -4.58 7.36
CA ALA A 82 -13.28 -5.32 8.50
C ALA A 82 -13.38 -4.46 9.76
N SER A 83 -12.34 -3.66 10.04
CA SER A 83 -12.32 -2.76 11.19
C SER A 83 -13.37 -1.66 11.09
N LEU A 84 -13.62 -1.14 9.91
CA LEU A 84 -14.70 -0.17 9.68
C LEU A 84 -16.08 -0.76 9.99
N ALA A 85 -16.29 -2.02 9.65
CA ALA A 85 -17.54 -2.71 9.95
C ALA A 85 -17.72 -2.99 11.45
N GLU A 86 -16.63 -3.31 12.16
CA GLU A 86 -16.65 -3.63 13.60
C GLU A 86 -16.74 -2.41 14.49
N LYS A 87 -16.24 -1.25 14.04
CA LYS A 87 -16.15 -0.02 14.85
C LYS A 87 -16.93 1.12 14.19
N PRO A 88 -18.25 1.05 14.16
CA PRO A 88 -19.04 2.14 13.59
C PRO A 88 -18.87 3.41 14.43
N GLY A 89 -18.64 4.54 13.77
CA GLY A 89 -18.44 5.82 14.42
C GLY A 89 -16.99 6.23 14.64
N GLU A 90 -16.02 5.33 14.50
CA GLU A 90 -14.61 5.72 14.49
C GLU A 90 -14.22 6.37 13.15
N PRO A 91 -13.41 7.45 13.16
CA PRO A 91 -12.95 8.08 11.93
C PRO A 91 -12.12 7.10 11.10
N PHE A 92 -12.34 7.09 9.80
CA PHE A 92 -11.58 6.26 8.86
C PHE A 92 -10.06 6.45 9.03
N ASN A 93 -9.61 7.69 9.18
CA ASN A 93 -8.20 8.02 9.30
C ASN A 93 -7.52 7.30 10.48
N SER A 94 -8.19 7.19 11.63
CA SER A 94 -7.68 6.47 12.80
C SER A 94 -7.54 4.99 12.54
N ILE A 95 -8.55 4.37 11.93
CA ILE A 95 -8.57 2.95 11.59
C ILE A 95 -7.47 2.63 10.57
N TRP A 96 -7.33 3.47 9.54
CA TRP A 96 -6.33 3.33 8.51
C TRP A 96 -4.91 3.43 9.06
N LYS A 97 -4.63 4.44 9.89
CA LYS A 97 -3.32 4.61 10.52
C LYS A 97 -2.92 3.40 11.37
N GLU A 98 -3.83 2.89 12.18
CA GLU A 98 -3.57 1.69 12.98
C GLU A 98 -3.25 0.49 12.11
N ALA A 99 -4.01 0.28 11.05
CA ALA A 99 -3.79 -0.83 10.11
C ALA A 99 -2.43 -0.71 9.43
N VAL A 100 -2.03 0.50 9.00
CA VAL A 100 -0.71 0.75 8.39
C VAL A 100 0.42 0.45 9.37
N LEU A 101 0.27 0.84 10.64
CA LEU A 101 1.28 0.58 11.68
C LEU A 101 1.42 -0.92 11.99
N ARG A 102 0.37 -1.70 11.81
CA ARG A 102 0.38 -3.15 12.04
C ARG A 102 0.85 -3.96 10.83
N MET A 103 1.14 -3.32 9.70
CA MET A 103 1.62 -4.02 8.50
C MET A 103 2.92 -4.78 8.78
N ASN A 104 2.92 -6.05 8.40
CA ASN A 104 4.08 -6.93 8.41
C ASN A 104 4.34 -7.43 7.00
N ASP A 105 5.51 -8.05 6.78
CA ASP A 105 5.90 -8.66 5.50
C ASP A 105 5.87 -7.69 4.29
N THR A 106 6.19 -6.43 4.54
CA THR A 106 6.28 -5.42 3.51
C THR A 106 7.72 -4.94 3.34
N ALA A 107 8.11 -4.63 2.10
CA ALA A 107 9.38 -4.01 1.77
C ALA A 107 9.34 -2.47 1.88
N LEU A 108 8.19 -1.90 2.20
CA LEU A 108 8.02 -0.45 2.36
C LEU A 108 8.86 0.08 3.52
N SER A 109 9.54 1.20 3.31
CA SER A 109 10.33 1.86 4.34
C SER A 109 9.42 2.55 5.36
N LYS A 110 10.01 3.03 6.46
CA LYS A 110 9.29 3.83 7.46
C LYS A 110 8.68 5.09 6.83
N THR A 111 9.41 5.75 5.93
CA THR A 111 8.92 6.92 5.19
C THR A 111 7.77 6.56 4.28
N ASP A 112 7.85 5.43 3.57
CA ASP A 112 6.77 4.93 2.72
C ASP A 112 5.50 4.66 3.54
N ARG A 113 5.63 4.09 4.73
CA ARG A 113 4.50 3.84 5.64
C ARG A 113 3.87 5.14 6.14
N GLN A 114 4.67 6.15 6.42
CA GLN A 114 4.17 7.47 6.83
C GLN A 114 3.37 8.12 5.71
N THR A 115 3.86 8.03 4.48
CA THR A 115 3.14 8.51 3.29
C THR A 115 1.85 7.74 3.08
N LEU A 116 1.87 6.43 3.26
CA LEU A 116 0.69 5.57 3.16
C LEU A 116 -0.34 5.93 4.24
N ALA A 117 0.10 6.19 5.46
CA ALA A 117 -0.78 6.63 6.53
C ALA A 117 -1.44 7.98 6.21
N ALA A 118 -0.69 8.92 5.63
CA ALA A 118 -1.20 10.22 5.20
C ALA A 118 -2.24 10.11 4.08
N LEU A 119 -2.16 9.09 3.23
CA LEU A 119 -3.13 8.82 2.18
C LEU A 119 -4.54 8.62 2.74
N GLY A 120 -4.66 8.14 3.97
CA GLY A 120 -5.95 7.94 4.64
C GLY A 120 -6.79 9.21 4.73
N GLU A 121 -6.18 10.37 4.89
CA GLU A 121 -6.88 11.64 4.92
C GLU A 121 -7.56 11.95 3.57
N HIS A 122 -6.85 11.70 2.48
CA HIS A 122 -7.39 11.88 1.14
C HIS A 122 -8.53 10.92 0.83
N LEU A 123 -8.38 9.66 1.22
CA LEU A 123 -9.43 8.65 1.01
C LEU A 123 -10.68 8.97 1.81
N GLY A 124 -10.52 9.39 3.07
CA GLY A 124 -11.64 9.80 3.91
C GLY A 124 -12.36 11.04 3.38
N PHE A 125 -11.61 12.01 2.88
CA PHE A 125 -12.18 13.20 2.25
C PHE A 125 -12.96 12.84 0.98
N LEU A 126 -12.40 12.01 0.13
CA LEU A 126 -13.03 11.56 -1.12
C LEU A 126 -14.34 10.82 -0.85
N ASP A 127 -14.37 9.97 0.17
CA ASP A 127 -15.57 9.24 0.57
C ASP A 127 -16.68 10.20 1.02
N ARG A 128 -16.35 11.17 1.87
CA ARG A 128 -17.30 12.20 2.35
C ARG A 128 -17.83 13.06 1.20
N GLU A 129 -16.96 13.50 0.31
CA GLU A 129 -17.36 14.29 -0.85
C GLU A 129 -18.33 13.52 -1.75
N THR A 130 -18.07 12.25 -1.98
CA THR A 130 -18.95 11.39 -2.78
C THR A 130 -20.29 11.18 -2.11
N GLN A 131 -20.32 10.97 -0.80
CA GLN A 131 -21.57 10.86 -0.03
C GLN A 131 -22.39 12.13 -0.10
N GLU A 132 -21.78 13.30 0.04
CA GLU A 132 -22.44 14.60 -0.08
C GLU A 132 -23.04 14.80 -1.48
N ARG A 133 -22.31 14.47 -2.53
CA ARG A 133 -22.81 14.53 -3.91
C ARG A 133 -24.02 13.64 -4.10
N THR A 134 -23.97 12.44 -3.61
CA THR A 134 -25.07 11.48 -3.70
C THR A 134 -26.31 12.01 -3.00
N LEU A 135 -26.15 12.59 -1.82
CA LEU A 135 -27.24 13.22 -1.08
C LEU A 135 -27.84 14.40 -1.83
N LEU A 136 -27.02 15.27 -2.39
CA LEU A 136 -27.48 16.43 -3.17
C LEU A 136 -28.27 16.00 -4.40
N LEU A 137 -27.80 14.99 -5.12
CA LEU A 137 -28.52 14.43 -6.26
C LEU A 137 -29.86 13.82 -5.87
N TYR A 138 -29.89 13.12 -4.75
CA TYR A 138 -31.12 12.54 -4.21
C TYR A 138 -32.13 13.62 -3.83
N LEU A 139 -31.69 14.69 -3.17
CA LEU A 139 -32.54 15.82 -2.82
C LEU A 139 -33.09 16.56 -4.05
N GLU A 140 -32.27 16.73 -5.09
CA GLU A 140 -32.71 17.28 -6.38
C GLU A 140 -33.83 16.43 -6.99
N GLN A 141 -33.71 15.13 -6.95
CA GLN A 141 -34.76 14.21 -7.46
C GLN A 141 -36.05 14.30 -6.67
N LEU A 142 -35.97 14.57 -5.36
CA LEU A 142 -37.14 14.72 -4.51
C LEU A 142 -37.88 16.05 -4.71
N GLU A 143 -37.15 17.10 -5.12
CA GLU A 143 -37.76 18.42 -5.39
C GLU A 143 -38.49 18.49 -6.73
N LEU A 144 -38.22 17.58 -7.62
CA LEU A 144 -38.90 17.44 -8.90
C LEU A 144 -40.16 16.61 -8.77
#